data_6ff2eceb61835049398c53451fa4367a
#
_entry.id   6ff2eceb61835049398c53451fa4367a
#
_cell.length_a   1.000
_cell.length_b   1.000
_cell.length_c   1.000
_cell.angle_alpha   90.00
_cell.angle_beta   90.00
_cell.angle_gamma   90.00
#
_symmetry.space_group_name_H-M   'P 1'
#
loop_
_entity.id
_entity.type
_entity.pdbx_description
1 polymer ?
#
loop_
_entity_poly.entity_id
_entity_poly.type
_entity_poly.pdbx_seq_one_letter_code
_entity_poly.pdbx_strand_id
1 'polypeptide(L)' 'MGLKPYRATAHWKKIRLQVLKRDAYTCAYCGDQANEVDHRIAKVKGGEDTLDNCVAACR' A
#
# COMPACT_ATOMS: atom_id res chain seq x y z
N MET A 1 16.41 -5.51 16.94
CA MET A 1 15.74 -5.18 17.01
C MET A 1 14.89 -4.89 16.33
N GLY A 2 14.52 -5.04 15.90
CA GLY A 2 13.54 -4.91 15.07
C GLY A 2 12.66 -3.81 15.24
N LEU A 3 13.15 -2.74 15.37
CA LEU A 3 12.34 -1.66 15.43
C LEU A 3 11.61 -1.46 14.22
N LYS A 4 10.34 -1.34 14.28
CA LYS A 4 9.58 -1.04 13.12
C LYS A 4 9.44 0.39 13.01
N PRO A 5 9.93 0.98 11.97
CA PRO A 5 9.77 2.40 11.75
C PRO A 5 8.34 2.75 11.45
N TYR A 6 7.55 1.76 11.04
CA TYR A 6 6.18 2.02 10.66
C TYR A 6 5.29 1.04 11.36
N ARG A 7 4.22 1.53 11.97
CA ARG A 7 3.30 0.69 12.68
C ARG A 7 1.99 0.64 11.94
N ALA A 8 1.49 -0.54 11.68
CA ALA A 8 0.24 -0.70 10.95
C ALA A 8 -0.92 -0.32 11.85
N THR A 9 -1.60 0.75 11.52
CA THR A 9 -2.77 1.19 12.26
C THR A 9 -4.00 0.50 11.67
N ALA A 10 -5.12 0.61 12.39
CA ALA A 10 -6.36 0.06 11.88
C ALA A 10 -6.76 0.75 10.58
N HIS A 11 -6.53 2.05 10.50
CA HIS A 11 -6.83 2.80 9.29
C HIS A 11 -6.00 2.29 8.11
N TRP A 12 -4.69 2.10 8.32
CA TRP A 12 -3.82 1.63 7.26
C TRP A 12 -4.21 0.22 6.80
N LYS A 13 -4.54 -0.66 7.74
CA LYS A 13 -4.93 -2.01 7.38
C LYS A 13 -6.18 -2.01 6.52
N LYS A 14 -7.11 -1.12 6.83
CA LYS A 14 -8.34 -1.02 6.07
C LYS A 14 -8.07 -0.51 4.66
N ILE A 15 -7.27 0.55 4.55
CA ILE A 15 -6.92 1.13 3.25
C ILE A 15 -6.16 0.10 2.40
N ARG A 16 -5.21 -0.60 3.02
CA ARG A 16 -4.43 -1.59 2.32
C ARG A 16 -5.32 -2.68 1.70
N LEU A 17 -6.26 -3.18 2.49
CA LEU A 17 -7.14 -4.22 1.99
C LEU A 17 -8.03 -3.70 0.86
N GLN A 18 -8.52 -2.48 0.99
CA GLN A 18 -9.35 -1.89 -0.05
C GLN A 18 -8.58 -1.69 -1.34
N VAL A 19 -7.32 -1.26 -1.24
CA VAL A 19 -6.49 -1.09 -2.44
C VAL A 19 -6.25 -2.42 -3.13
N LEU A 20 -5.92 -3.45 -2.36
CA LEU A 20 -5.68 -4.77 -2.95
C LEU A 20 -6.93 -5.31 -3.64
N LYS A 21 -8.09 -5.13 -3.01
CA LYS A 21 -9.32 -5.59 -3.62
C LYS A 21 -9.68 -4.77 -4.86
N ARG A 22 -9.51 -3.45 -4.78
CA ARG A 22 -9.78 -2.58 -5.91
C ARG A 22 -8.95 -2.98 -7.13
N ASP A 23 -7.68 -3.30 -6.88
CA ASP A 23 -6.75 -3.63 -7.95
C ASP A 23 -6.71 -5.13 -8.26
N ALA A 24 -7.63 -5.89 -7.67
CA ALA A 24 -7.76 -7.34 -7.91
C ALA A 24 -6.46 -8.08 -7.64
N TYR A 25 -5.73 -7.64 -6.62
CA TYR A 25 -4.46 -8.24 -6.21
C TYR A 25 -3.48 -8.32 -7.38
N THR A 26 -3.51 -7.30 -8.25
CA THR A 26 -2.64 -7.25 -9.41
C THR A 26 -1.71 -6.05 -9.28
N CYS A 27 -0.43 -6.27 -9.46
CA CYS A 27 0.57 -5.22 -9.34
C CYS A 27 0.34 -4.16 -10.40
N ALA A 28 0.31 -2.90 -9.96
CA ALA A 28 0.09 -1.79 -10.88
C ALA A 28 1.28 -1.56 -11.79
N TYR A 29 2.44 -2.09 -11.44
CA TYR A 29 3.66 -1.82 -12.20
C TYR A 29 4.00 -2.94 -13.18
N CYS A 30 3.76 -4.18 -12.81
CA CYS A 30 4.17 -5.29 -13.68
C CYS A 30 3.05 -6.27 -14.01
N GLY A 31 1.91 -6.14 -13.38
CA GLY A 31 0.79 -7.02 -13.69
C GLY A 31 0.79 -8.38 -13.02
N ASP A 32 1.81 -8.67 -12.23
CA ASP A 32 1.85 -9.92 -11.50
C ASP A 32 1.01 -9.82 -10.23
N GLN A 33 0.90 -10.92 -9.51
CA GLN A 33 0.12 -10.95 -8.30
C GLN A 33 0.73 -9.98 -7.27
N ALA A 34 -0.12 -9.21 -6.61
CA ALA A 34 0.31 -8.23 -5.65
C ALA A 34 -0.19 -8.57 -4.26
N ASN A 35 0.70 -8.50 -3.29
CA ASN A 35 0.34 -8.70 -1.90
C ASN A 35 0.68 -7.49 -1.05
N GLU A 36 1.25 -6.46 -1.66
CA GLU A 36 1.71 -5.28 -0.96
C GLU A 36 1.04 -4.06 -1.53
N VAL A 37 1.13 -2.96 -0.82
CA VAL A 37 0.55 -1.70 -1.28
C VAL A 37 1.63 -0.64 -1.19
N ASP A 38 1.78 0.12 -2.26
CA ASP A 38 2.80 1.15 -2.35
C ASP A 38 2.15 2.52 -2.39
N HIS A 39 2.83 3.51 -1.83
CA HIS A 39 2.37 4.90 -1.87
C HIS A 39 2.98 5.56 -3.09
N ARG A 40 2.14 6.20 -3.90
CA ARG A 40 2.64 6.89 -5.08
C ARG A 40 3.48 8.09 -4.68
N ILE A 41 3.02 8.82 -3.65
CA ILE A 41 3.83 9.86 -3.05
C ILE A 41 4.27 9.30 -1.72
N ALA A 42 5.57 9.21 -1.51
CA ALA A 42 6.11 8.58 -0.30
C ALA A 42 5.65 9.34 0.95
N LYS A 43 5.49 8.62 2.03
CA LYS A 43 5.02 9.24 3.26
C LYS A 43 6.00 10.31 3.75
N VAL A 44 7.28 10.10 3.55
CA VAL A 44 8.26 11.11 3.96
C VAL A 44 8.14 12.38 3.15
N LYS A 45 7.45 12.33 2.02
CA LYS A 45 7.23 13.51 1.20
C LYS A 45 5.81 13.99 1.29
N GLY A 46 5.11 13.61 2.34
CA GLY A 46 3.77 14.08 2.55
C GLY A 46 2.67 13.20 2.00
N GLY A 47 3.02 12.02 1.50
CA GLY A 47 2.01 11.11 0.97
C GLY A 47 1.11 10.60 2.07
N GLU A 48 -0.16 10.40 1.76
CA GLU A 48 -1.13 9.96 2.74
C GLU A 48 -1.60 8.55 2.47
N ASP A 49 -2.17 7.93 3.50
CA ASP A 49 -2.73 6.59 3.40
C ASP A 49 -4.14 6.71 2.84
N THR A 50 -4.25 7.00 1.56
CA THR A 50 -5.55 7.16 0.91
C THR A 50 -5.61 6.28 -0.32
N LEU A 51 -6.83 5.98 -0.75
CA LEU A 51 -7.01 5.15 -1.93
C LEU A 51 -6.38 5.79 -3.15
N ASP A 52 -6.44 7.12 -3.24
CA ASP A 52 -5.87 7.80 -4.40
C ASP A 52 -4.36 7.74 -4.46
N ASN A 53 -3.72 7.64 -3.31
CA ASN A 53 -2.27 7.67 -3.25
C ASN A 53 -1.64 6.29 -3.15
N CYS A 54 -2.44 5.24 -3.16
CA CYS A 54 -1.92 3.88 -2.97
C CYS A 54 -2.28 2.98 -4.13
N VAL A 55 -1.37 2.08 -4.48
CA VAL A 55 -1.61 1.10 -5.54
C VAL A 55 -1.09 -0.25 -5.06
N ALA A 56 -1.67 -1.32 -5.59
CA ALA A 56 -1.20 -2.65 -5.29
C ALA A 56 0.15 -2.86 -5.96
N ALA A 57 1.03 -3.56 -5.28
CA ALA A 57 2.38 -3.78 -5.79
C ALA A 57 2.86 -5.17 -5.42
N CYS A 58 3.72 -5.74 -6.23
CA CYS A 58 4.35 -7.01 -5.91
C CYS A 58 5.62 -6.72 -5.11
N ARG A 59 6.20 -7.77 -4.57
CA ARG A 59 7.41 -7.58 -3.78
C ARG A 59 8.57 -7.24 -4.67
#